data_323f84ffa9800e0fb5e7e8a1a827e174
#
_entry.id   323f84ffa9800e0fb5e7e8a1a827e174
#
_cell.length_a   1.000
_cell.length_b   1.000
_cell.length_c   1.000
_cell.angle_alpha   90.00
_cell.angle_beta   90.00
_cell.angle_gamma   90.00
#
_symmetry.space_group_name_H-M   'P 1'
#
loop_
_entity.id
_entity.type
_entity.pdbx_description
1 polymer ?
#
loop_
_entity_poly.entity_id
_entity_poly.type
_entity_poly.pdbx_seq_one_letter_code
_entity_poly.pdbx_strand_id
1 'polypeptide(L)'
;MFNKPRLLTPGPTPLPERVRLALAQDMIHHRKPGFKKILLETETMLQKLFGTEQPVLPLSCSGTGAMTAAVHGLFLPGETVIVVNGGKFGERWSKIAAVRGLKVVEIDVAWGQAVTPAQVEQALREHPEAKGVFMQVCETSTAAQHPVEAIARLTRTRE
;
A
#
# COMPACT_ATOMS: atom_id res chain seq x y z
N MET A 1 30.93 7.99 24.02
CA MET A 1 29.95 7.99 22.91
C MET A 1 29.38 6.58 22.81
N PHE A 2 28.14 6.38 23.17
CA PHE A 2 27.53 5.06 23.01
C PHE A 2 27.36 4.78 21.52
N ASN A 3 28.03 3.74 21.05
CA ASN A 3 27.93 3.31 19.66
C ASN A 3 26.55 2.68 19.42
N LYS A 4 25.58 3.48 18.96
CA LYS A 4 24.21 3.00 18.72
C LYS A 4 24.21 2.18 17.43
N PRO A 5 23.87 0.88 17.47
CA PRO A 5 23.78 0.07 16.27
C PRO A 5 22.75 0.66 15.28
N ARG A 6 23.14 0.75 14.03
CA ARG A 6 22.26 1.22 12.95
C ARG A 6 21.78 0.03 12.14
N LEU A 7 20.47 -0.09 11.97
CA LEU A 7 19.89 -1.06 11.05
C LEU A 7 19.86 -0.44 9.65
N LEU A 8 20.45 -1.11 8.69
CA LEU A 8 20.47 -0.72 7.26
C LEU A 8 19.66 -1.71 6.42
N THR A 9 18.56 -2.16 6.96
CA THR A 9 17.63 -3.10 6.32
C THR A 9 16.33 -2.38 5.93
N PRO A 10 15.59 -2.85 4.92
CA PRO A 10 14.28 -2.30 4.58
C PRO A 10 13.23 -2.50 5.69
N GLY A 11 13.50 -3.40 6.61
CA GLY A 11 12.74 -3.69 7.82
C GLY A 11 13.38 -4.82 8.63
N PRO A 12 13.34 -4.79 9.97
CA PRO A 12 12.81 -3.70 10.80
C PRO A 12 13.68 -2.44 10.75
N THR A 13 13.06 -1.27 10.92
CA THR A 13 13.74 0.02 10.96
C THR A 13 13.78 0.61 12.37
N PRO A 14 14.79 1.42 12.73
CA PRO A 14 14.81 2.10 14.02
C PRO A 14 13.63 3.06 14.15
N LEU A 15 12.94 2.99 15.29
CA LEU A 15 11.89 3.96 15.60
C LEU A 15 12.50 5.26 16.15
N PRO A 16 11.99 6.43 15.74
CA PRO A 16 12.33 7.70 16.37
C PRO A 16 12.09 7.65 17.89
N GLU A 17 12.94 8.32 18.67
CA GLU A 17 12.84 8.28 20.12
C GLU A 17 11.48 8.74 20.64
N ARG A 18 10.93 9.83 20.12
CA ARG A 18 9.60 10.34 20.48
C ARG A 18 8.48 9.30 20.27
N VAL A 19 8.60 8.45 19.22
CA VAL A 19 7.63 7.37 18.95
C VAL A 19 7.77 6.27 20.00
N ARG A 20 9.01 5.88 20.35
CA ARG A 20 9.26 4.88 21.40
C ARG A 20 8.76 5.36 22.78
N LEU A 21 8.95 6.63 23.09
CA LEU A 21 8.45 7.22 24.33
C LEU A 21 6.92 7.28 24.37
N ALA A 22 6.27 7.56 23.24
CA ALA A 22 4.81 7.52 23.15
C ALA A 22 4.27 6.10 23.33
N LEU A 23 4.95 5.08 22.79
CA LEU A 23 4.58 3.67 22.99
C LEU A 23 4.79 3.16 24.43
N ALA A 24 5.65 3.83 25.19
CA ALA A 24 5.94 3.50 26.58
C ALA A 24 4.99 4.17 27.58
N GLN A 25 4.07 5.02 27.13
CA GLN A 25 3.09 5.67 28.01
C GLN A 25 2.00 4.70 28.45
N ASP A 26 1.37 5.03 29.60
CA ASP A 26 0.24 4.25 30.11
C ASP A 26 -0.92 4.20 29.11
N MET A 27 -1.60 3.06 29.05
CA MET A 27 -2.74 2.86 28.17
C MET A 27 -3.92 3.72 28.60
N ILE A 28 -4.52 4.39 27.63
CA ILE A 28 -5.74 5.16 27.80
C ILE A 28 -6.94 4.32 27.34
N HIS A 29 -7.99 4.29 28.14
CA HIS A 29 -9.20 3.57 27.76
C HIS A 29 -9.84 4.16 26.50
N HIS A 30 -10.03 3.33 25.47
CA HIS A 30 -10.49 3.75 24.13
C HIS A 30 -11.85 4.46 24.07
N ARG A 31 -12.72 4.30 25.09
CA ARG A 31 -14.03 4.99 25.19
C ARG A 31 -14.01 6.29 25.98
N LYS A 32 -12.82 6.73 26.45
CA LYS A 32 -12.70 8.00 27.21
C LYS A 32 -12.46 9.18 26.25
N PRO A 33 -12.87 10.41 26.67
CA PRO A 33 -12.70 11.62 25.85
C PRO A 33 -11.26 11.87 25.41
N GLY A 34 -10.27 11.56 26.27
CA GLY A 34 -8.85 11.70 25.96
C GLY A 34 -8.43 10.86 24.76
N PHE A 35 -8.88 9.60 24.68
CA PHE A 35 -8.58 8.75 23.52
C PHE A 35 -9.29 9.25 22.25
N LYS A 36 -10.56 9.65 22.37
CA LYS A 36 -11.31 10.21 21.24
C LYS A 36 -10.60 11.44 20.65
N LYS A 37 -10.07 12.31 21.50
CA LYS A 37 -9.29 13.48 21.05
C LYS A 37 -8.06 13.05 20.25
N ILE A 38 -7.26 12.11 20.76
CA ILE A 38 -6.06 11.59 20.08
C ILE A 38 -6.45 11.00 18.74
N LEU A 39 -7.52 10.21 18.66
CA LEU A 39 -7.97 9.57 17.42
C LEU A 39 -8.37 10.61 16.36
N LEU A 40 -9.15 11.63 16.72
CA LEU A 40 -9.56 12.70 15.80
C LEU A 40 -8.38 13.55 15.31
N GLU A 41 -7.43 13.86 16.20
CA GLU A 41 -6.20 14.57 15.82
C GLU A 41 -5.37 13.70 14.86
N THR A 42 -5.26 12.40 15.12
CA THR A 42 -4.56 11.45 14.24
C THR A 42 -5.22 11.37 12.87
N GLU A 43 -6.55 11.26 12.80
CA GLU A 43 -7.30 11.25 11.54
C GLU A 43 -7.04 12.52 10.73
N THR A 44 -7.13 13.70 11.37
CA THR A 44 -6.84 14.98 10.71
C THR A 44 -5.41 15.05 10.15
N MET A 45 -4.43 14.53 10.89
CA MET A 45 -3.04 14.47 10.43
C MET A 45 -2.88 13.49 9.26
N LEU A 46 -3.54 12.34 9.31
CA LEU A 46 -3.52 11.35 8.23
C LEU A 46 -4.20 11.89 6.96
N GLN A 47 -5.34 12.58 7.08
CA GLN A 47 -5.98 13.23 5.93
C GLN A 47 -5.03 14.22 5.23
N LYS A 48 -4.31 15.04 6.00
CA LYS A 48 -3.29 15.95 5.43
C LYS A 48 -2.16 15.17 4.75
N LEU A 49 -1.68 14.09 5.36
CA LEU A 49 -0.61 13.25 4.80
C LEU A 49 -1.03 12.61 3.47
N PHE A 50 -2.26 12.12 3.39
CA PHE A 50 -2.81 11.47 2.19
C PHE A 50 -3.43 12.45 1.19
N GLY A 51 -3.52 13.75 1.51
CA GLY A 51 -4.12 14.77 0.63
C GLY A 51 -5.59 14.49 0.34
N THR A 52 -6.37 14.05 1.33
CA THR A 52 -7.77 13.66 1.18
C THR A 52 -8.65 14.26 2.28
N GLU A 53 -9.92 14.48 1.96
CA GLU A 53 -10.97 14.83 2.93
C GLU A 53 -11.73 13.59 3.43
N GLN A 54 -11.50 12.42 2.81
CA GLN A 54 -12.12 11.17 3.20
C GLN A 54 -11.53 10.62 4.50
N PRO A 55 -12.29 9.85 5.30
CA PRO A 55 -11.77 9.19 6.48
C PRO A 55 -10.57 8.28 6.15
N VAL A 56 -9.49 8.42 6.91
CA VAL A 56 -8.33 7.55 6.82
C VAL A 56 -8.32 6.62 8.03
N LEU A 57 -8.55 5.35 7.81
CA LEU A 57 -8.69 4.34 8.85
C LEU A 57 -7.34 3.67 9.16
N PRO A 58 -6.73 3.93 10.32
CA PRO A 58 -5.52 3.22 10.73
C PRO A 58 -5.88 1.77 11.13
N LEU A 59 -5.20 0.81 10.50
CA LEU A 59 -5.35 -0.61 10.81
C LEU A 59 -4.16 -1.11 11.62
N SER A 60 -4.42 -1.74 12.75
CA SER A 60 -3.37 -2.42 13.53
C SER A 60 -3.03 -3.77 12.90
N CYS A 61 -2.21 -3.73 11.84
CA CYS A 61 -1.84 -4.92 11.08
C CYS A 61 -0.47 -4.73 10.39
N SER A 62 0.00 -5.80 9.75
CA SER A 62 1.15 -5.71 8.84
C SER A 62 0.77 -5.01 7.52
N GLY A 63 1.77 -4.61 6.71
CA GLY A 63 1.52 -4.13 5.35
C GLY A 63 0.70 -5.12 4.50
N THR A 64 0.90 -6.43 4.68
CA THR A 64 0.09 -7.47 4.04
C THR A 64 -1.38 -7.40 4.47
N GLY A 65 -1.65 -7.13 5.76
CA GLY A 65 -3.01 -6.92 6.24
C GLY A 65 -3.69 -5.70 5.59
N ALA A 66 -2.96 -4.61 5.39
CA ALA A 66 -3.46 -3.44 4.68
C ALA A 66 -3.75 -3.73 3.19
N MET A 67 -2.85 -4.47 2.51
CA MET A 67 -3.08 -4.96 1.13
C MET A 67 -4.36 -5.82 1.06
N THR A 68 -4.51 -6.76 1.99
CA THR A 68 -5.70 -7.62 2.08
C THR A 68 -6.97 -6.80 2.30
N ALA A 69 -6.94 -5.82 3.21
CA ALA A 69 -8.08 -4.94 3.46
C ALA A 69 -8.49 -4.15 2.21
N ALA A 70 -7.52 -3.62 1.46
CA ALA A 70 -7.78 -2.92 0.19
C ALA A 70 -8.44 -3.84 -0.84
N VAL A 71 -7.89 -5.04 -1.06
CA VAL A 71 -8.45 -6.00 -2.03
C VAL A 71 -9.86 -6.43 -1.63
N HIS A 72 -10.08 -6.77 -0.35
CA HIS A 72 -11.39 -7.25 0.11
C HIS A 72 -12.44 -6.13 0.19
N GLY A 73 -12.02 -4.90 0.46
CA GLY A 73 -12.92 -3.75 0.58
C GLY A 73 -13.34 -3.14 -0.76
N LEU A 74 -12.53 -3.28 -1.81
CA LEU A 74 -12.74 -2.59 -3.08
C LEU A 74 -13.19 -3.52 -4.22
N PHE A 75 -13.00 -4.86 -4.10
CA PHE A 75 -13.21 -5.76 -5.22
C PHE A 75 -14.09 -6.97 -4.82
N LEU A 76 -14.94 -7.38 -5.77
CA LEU A 76 -15.79 -8.57 -5.64
C LEU A 76 -15.16 -9.78 -6.32
N PRO A 77 -15.41 -11.01 -5.84
CA PRO A 77 -14.95 -12.22 -6.51
C PRO A 77 -15.42 -12.26 -7.98
N GLY A 78 -14.53 -12.69 -8.86
CA GLY A 78 -14.79 -12.77 -10.30
C GLY A 78 -14.41 -11.51 -11.08
N GLU A 79 -14.17 -10.37 -10.42
CA GLU A 79 -13.66 -9.16 -11.10
C GLU A 79 -12.22 -9.35 -11.57
N THR A 80 -11.87 -8.65 -12.64
CA THR A 80 -10.52 -8.66 -13.23
C THR A 80 -9.69 -7.51 -12.66
N VAL A 81 -8.44 -7.79 -12.31
CA VAL A 81 -7.46 -6.80 -11.87
C VAL A 81 -6.12 -7.02 -12.59
N ILE A 82 -5.40 -5.93 -12.83
CA ILE A 82 -4.06 -5.97 -13.39
C ILE A 82 -3.06 -5.83 -12.22
N VAL A 83 -2.04 -6.64 -12.21
CA VAL A 83 -1.00 -6.63 -11.16
C VAL A 83 0.38 -6.45 -11.79
N VAL A 84 1.13 -5.47 -11.33
CA VAL A 84 2.54 -5.31 -11.70
C VAL A 84 3.37 -6.23 -10.81
N ASN A 85 3.93 -7.27 -11.40
CA ASN A 85 4.77 -8.26 -10.73
C ASN A 85 6.25 -8.00 -11.04
N GLY A 86 6.88 -7.11 -10.26
CA GLY A 86 8.30 -6.74 -10.36
C GLY A 86 9.16 -7.21 -9.19
N GLY A 87 8.59 -8.03 -8.28
CA GLY A 87 9.28 -8.54 -7.11
C GLY A 87 8.35 -9.15 -6.07
N LYS A 88 8.86 -9.34 -4.85
CA LYS A 88 8.13 -10.06 -3.78
C LYS A 88 6.82 -9.39 -3.34
N PHE A 89 6.73 -8.09 -3.43
CA PHE A 89 5.50 -7.38 -3.06
C PHE A 89 4.50 -7.30 -4.22
N GLY A 90 4.98 -7.23 -5.46
CA GLY A 90 4.15 -7.44 -6.66
C GLY A 90 3.51 -8.83 -6.65
N GLU A 91 4.32 -9.90 -6.47
CA GLU A 91 3.85 -11.28 -6.33
C GLU A 91 2.80 -11.43 -5.20
N ARG A 92 2.94 -10.65 -4.11
CA ARG A 92 2.00 -10.68 -3.00
C ARG A 92 0.61 -10.14 -3.37
N TRP A 93 0.53 -9.08 -4.17
CA TRP A 93 -0.74 -8.58 -4.70
C TRP A 93 -1.47 -9.66 -5.49
N SER A 94 -0.77 -10.37 -6.39
CA SER A 94 -1.35 -11.47 -7.16
C SER A 94 -1.92 -12.57 -6.27
N LYS A 95 -1.16 -12.98 -5.25
CA LYS A 95 -1.60 -14.01 -4.31
C LYS A 95 -2.85 -13.60 -3.51
N ILE A 96 -2.88 -12.36 -3.01
CA ILE A 96 -4.04 -11.84 -2.26
C ILE A 96 -5.26 -11.74 -3.18
N ALA A 97 -5.08 -11.22 -4.39
CA ALA A 97 -6.15 -11.11 -5.38
C ALA A 97 -6.73 -12.50 -5.75
N ALA A 98 -5.86 -13.48 -6.00
CA ALA A 98 -6.26 -14.85 -6.30
C ALA A 98 -7.02 -15.49 -5.15
N VAL A 99 -6.58 -15.32 -3.90
CA VAL A 99 -7.31 -15.82 -2.71
C VAL A 99 -8.68 -15.17 -2.57
N ARG A 100 -8.83 -13.89 -2.95
CA ARG A 100 -10.13 -13.21 -2.99
C ARG A 100 -11.04 -13.73 -4.10
N GLY A 101 -10.51 -14.51 -5.05
CA GLY A 101 -11.25 -15.01 -6.21
C GLY A 101 -11.31 -14.01 -7.37
N LEU A 102 -10.35 -13.08 -7.46
CA LEU A 102 -10.23 -12.17 -8.59
C LEU A 102 -9.53 -12.86 -9.77
N LYS A 103 -9.82 -12.41 -10.97
CA LYS A 103 -9.08 -12.76 -12.18
C LYS A 103 -7.87 -11.84 -12.28
N VAL A 104 -6.68 -12.42 -12.18
CA VAL A 104 -5.42 -11.66 -12.15
C VAL A 104 -4.78 -11.66 -13.53
N VAL A 105 -4.55 -10.48 -14.08
CA VAL A 105 -3.73 -10.22 -15.26
C VAL A 105 -2.39 -9.68 -14.77
N GLU A 106 -1.32 -10.44 -14.96
CA GLU A 106 0.01 -10.04 -14.51
C GLU A 106 0.78 -9.30 -15.61
N ILE A 107 1.42 -8.19 -15.22
CA ILE A 107 2.48 -7.55 -16.00
C ILE A 107 3.80 -7.95 -15.34
N ASP A 108 4.46 -8.96 -15.90
CA ASP A 108 5.77 -9.38 -15.41
C ASP A 108 6.85 -8.35 -15.78
N VAL A 109 7.59 -7.92 -14.76
CA VAL A 109 8.69 -6.98 -14.89
C VAL A 109 9.96 -7.65 -14.36
N ALA A 110 11.04 -7.56 -15.11
CA ALA A 110 12.31 -8.11 -14.66
C ALA A 110 12.73 -7.46 -13.32
N TRP A 111 13.20 -8.27 -12.39
CA TRP A 111 13.60 -7.79 -11.06
C TRP A 111 14.65 -6.69 -11.16
N GLY A 112 14.42 -5.58 -10.45
CA GLY A 112 15.26 -4.39 -10.50
C GLY A 112 14.87 -3.41 -11.61
N GLN A 113 13.90 -3.74 -12.45
CA GLN A 113 13.36 -2.86 -13.47
C GLN A 113 12.02 -2.26 -13.00
N ALA A 114 11.69 -1.08 -13.53
CA ALA A 114 10.39 -0.46 -13.33
C ALA A 114 9.44 -0.81 -14.49
N VAL A 115 8.16 -1.02 -14.19
CA VAL A 115 7.13 -1.09 -15.21
C VAL A 115 7.06 0.26 -15.96
N THR A 116 6.80 0.22 -17.25
CA THR A 116 6.58 1.43 -18.05
C THR A 116 5.09 1.77 -18.13
N PRO A 117 4.72 3.05 -18.24
CA PRO A 117 3.32 3.44 -18.47
C PRO A 117 2.71 2.77 -19.72
N ALA A 118 3.51 2.56 -20.77
CA ALA A 118 3.07 1.91 -22.00
C ALA A 118 2.65 0.44 -21.78
N GLN A 119 3.35 -0.31 -20.93
CA GLN A 119 2.98 -1.69 -20.57
C GLN A 119 1.63 -1.73 -19.84
N VAL A 120 1.41 -0.80 -18.90
CA VAL A 120 0.15 -0.72 -18.17
C VAL A 120 -0.99 -0.28 -19.11
N GLU A 121 -0.75 0.69 -19.97
CA GLU A 121 -1.71 1.16 -20.97
C GLU A 121 -2.11 0.04 -21.93
N GLN A 122 -1.15 -0.77 -22.37
CA GLN A 122 -1.42 -1.94 -23.22
C GLN A 122 -2.30 -2.96 -22.48
N ALA A 123 -1.93 -3.34 -21.26
CA ALA A 123 -2.72 -4.27 -20.46
C ALA A 123 -4.15 -3.75 -20.21
N LEU A 124 -4.30 -2.44 -19.97
CA LEU A 124 -5.60 -1.81 -19.83
C LEU A 124 -6.42 -1.82 -21.13
N ARG A 125 -5.81 -1.74 -22.30
CA ARG A 125 -6.50 -1.87 -23.58
C ARG A 125 -6.94 -3.31 -23.89
N GLU A 126 -6.10 -4.27 -23.53
CA GLU A 126 -6.37 -5.69 -23.74
C GLU A 126 -7.41 -6.23 -22.74
N HIS A 127 -7.50 -5.61 -21.56
CA HIS A 127 -8.43 -5.97 -20.48
C HIS A 127 -9.30 -4.77 -20.07
N PRO A 128 -10.22 -4.34 -20.94
CA PRO A 128 -11.11 -3.20 -20.67
C PRO A 128 -12.04 -3.42 -19.47
N GLU A 129 -12.29 -4.69 -19.10
CA GLU A 129 -13.07 -5.09 -17.94
C GLU A 129 -12.33 -4.95 -16.59
N ALA A 130 -11.02 -4.70 -16.60
CA ALA A 130 -10.22 -4.60 -15.38
C ALA A 130 -10.69 -3.44 -14.49
N LYS A 131 -10.94 -3.74 -13.21
CA LYS A 131 -11.46 -2.81 -12.21
C LYS A 131 -10.36 -2.09 -11.43
N GLY A 132 -9.12 -2.53 -11.52
CA GLY A 132 -8.02 -1.89 -10.82
C GLY A 132 -6.65 -2.36 -11.29
N VAL A 133 -5.64 -1.54 -10.94
CA VAL A 133 -4.22 -1.84 -11.14
C VAL A 133 -3.53 -1.87 -9.80
N PHE A 134 -2.91 -2.99 -9.43
CA PHE A 134 -2.12 -3.14 -8.22
C PHE A 134 -0.63 -3.04 -8.52
N MET A 135 0.05 -2.21 -7.78
CA MET A 135 1.49 -2.03 -7.89
C MET A 135 2.09 -1.47 -6.62
N GLN A 136 3.39 -1.60 -6.45
CA GLN A 136 4.15 -0.91 -5.43
C GLN A 136 4.64 0.44 -5.95
N VAL A 137 4.73 1.46 -5.10
CA VAL A 137 5.48 2.70 -5.43
C VAL A 137 6.97 2.36 -5.53
N CYS A 138 7.47 1.65 -4.53
CA CYS A 138 8.81 1.11 -4.51
C CYS A 138 8.73 -0.39 -4.20
N GLU A 139 9.20 -1.22 -5.12
CA GLU A 139 9.35 -2.64 -4.89
C GLU A 139 10.57 -2.88 -4.00
N THR A 140 10.33 -2.98 -2.70
CA THR A 140 11.37 -3.03 -1.67
C THR A 140 12.36 -4.19 -1.86
N SER A 141 11.90 -5.31 -2.42
CA SER A 141 12.76 -6.48 -2.64
C SER A 141 13.83 -6.28 -3.71
N THR A 142 13.63 -5.29 -4.60
CA THR A 142 14.53 -5.00 -5.72
C THR A 142 15.01 -3.56 -5.78
N ALA A 143 14.49 -2.68 -4.90
CA ALA A 143 14.69 -1.24 -4.89
C ALA A 143 14.22 -0.51 -6.18
N ALA A 144 13.40 -1.16 -7.00
CA ALA A 144 12.83 -0.54 -8.19
C ALA A 144 11.69 0.41 -7.81
N GLN A 145 11.73 1.64 -8.34
CA GLN A 145 10.65 2.63 -8.17
C GLN A 145 9.80 2.68 -9.44
N HIS A 146 8.52 2.39 -9.29
CA HIS A 146 7.56 2.45 -10.39
C HIS A 146 7.00 3.87 -10.61
N PRO A 147 6.67 4.27 -11.85
CA PRO A 147 6.17 5.61 -12.20
C PRO A 147 4.67 5.74 -11.88
N VAL A 148 4.31 5.65 -10.59
CA VAL A 148 2.90 5.56 -10.11
C VAL A 148 2.07 6.76 -10.55
N GLU A 149 2.64 7.97 -10.55
CA GLU A 149 1.92 9.18 -10.96
C GLU A 149 1.47 9.10 -12.42
N ALA A 150 2.36 8.69 -13.33
CA ALA A 150 2.03 8.55 -14.75
C ALA A 150 0.95 7.47 -14.96
N ILE A 151 1.06 6.34 -14.23
CA ILE A 151 0.09 5.23 -14.31
C ILE A 151 -1.26 5.64 -13.71
N ALA A 152 -1.27 6.37 -12.59
CA ALA A 152 -2.51 6.87 -12.00
C ALA A 152 -3.27 7.82 -12.95
N ARG A 153 -2.57 8.59 -13.78
CA ARG A 153 -3.22 9.41 -14.82
C ARG A 153 -3.93 8.56 -15.88
N LEU A 154 -3.32 7.43 -16.28
CA LEU A 154 -3.95 6.50 -17.23
C LEU A 154 -5.22 5.86 -16.68
N THR A 155 -5.24 5.54 -15.38
CA THR A 155 -6.41 4.90 -14.76
C THR A 155 -7.55 5.87 -14.47
N ARG A 156 -7.27 7.15 -14.19
CA ARG A 156 -8.28 8.19 -13.93
C ARG A 156 -9.13 8.55 -15.13
N THR A 157 -8.68 8.32 -16.34
CA THR A 157 -9.40 8.63 -17.59
C THR A 157 -10.37 7.53 -18.02
N ARG A 158 -10.49 6.47 -17.23
CA ARG A 158 -11.39 5.34 -17.50
C ARG A 158 -12.59 5.43 -16.56
N GLU A 159 -13.75 5.72 -17.15
CA GLU A 159 -15.06 5.64 -16.49
C GLU A 159 -15.59 4.19 -16.46
#